data_90378086fa0722165eebf240fe3c77bc
#
_entry.id   90378086fa0722165eebf240fe3c77bc
#
_cell.length_a   1.000
_cell.length_b   1.000
_cell.length_c   1.000
_cell.angle_alpha   90.00
_cell.angle_beta   90.00
_cell.angle_gamma   90.00
#
_symmetry.space_group_name_H-M   'P 1'
#
loop_
_entity.id
_entity.type
_entity.pdbx_description
1 polymer ?
#
loop_
_entity_poly.entity_id
_entity_poly.type
_entity_poly.pdbx_seq_one_letter_code
_entity_poly.pdbx_strand_id
1 'polypeptide(L)'
;MALEGKARAKFLVDAERCIECNACVTACKNENEVPWGINRRRVVTIGDGKPGERSISVACMHCSDAPCMAVCPVDVFYQTEDGIVLHSKDLCIGCGYCFYACPFGVPQFPQAGNFGSRGKMDKCTFCAGGPEEDNSAAEFTKYGRN
;
A
#
# COMPACT_ATOMS: atom_id res chain seq x y z
N MET A 1 -12.02 11.97 7.95
CA MET A 1 -11.71 13.02 8.96
C MET A 1 -10.27 13.46 8.74
N ALA A 2 -10.04 14.70 8.39
CA ALA A 2 -8.68 15.21 8.21
C ALA A 2 -7.97 15.24 9.57
N LEU A 3 -6.75 14.71 9.64
CA LEU A 3 -5.91 14.74 10.84
C LEU A 3 -5.20 16.10 10.91
N GLU A 4 -5.94 17.15 11.17
CA GLU A 4 -5.37 18.50 11.28
C GLU A 4 -4.42 18.58 12.47
N GLY A 5 -3.20 19.02 12.21
CA GLY A 5 -2.20 19.31 13.24
C GLY A 5 -1.40 18.12 13.80
N LYS A 6 -1.65 16.89 13.35
CA LYS A 6 -0.83 15.71 13.75
C LYS A 6 0.24 15.39 12.73
N ALA A 7 1.41 14.98 13.20
CA ALA A 7 2.47 14.47 12.34
C ALA A 7 1.98 13.20 11.61
N ARG A 8 2.20 13.15 10.31
CA ARG A 8 1.78 12.02 9.47
C ARG A 8 2.98 11.25 8.96
N ALA A 9 2.90 9.91 9.03
CA ALA A 9 3.91 9.04 8.45
C ALA A 9 3.90 9.16 6.91
N LYS A 10 5.06 9.40 6.33
CA LYS A 10 5.27 9.51 4.88
C LYS A 10 6.59 8.87 4.48
N PHE A 11 6.66 8.40 3.24
CA PHE A 11 7.93 8.00 2.64
C PHE A 11 8.65 9.21 2.06
N LEU A 12 9.94 9.32 2.33
CA LEU A 12 10.82 10.24 1.65
C LEU A 12 11.59 9.47 0.55
N VAL A 13 11.51 9.93 -0.67
CA VAL A 13 12.21 9.36 -1.82
C VAL A 13 13.12 10.41 -2.44
N ASP A 14 14.42 10.11 -2.51
CA ASP A 14 15.39 10.92 -3.22
C ASP A 14 15.49 10.44 -4.66
N ALA A 15 14.83 11.13 -5.57
CA ALA A 15 14.77 10.78 -6.98
C ALA A 15 16.12 10.93 -7.72
N GLU A 16 17.04 11.76 -7.19
CA GLU A 16 18.38 11.91 -7.78
C GLU A 16 19.29 10.72 -7.51
N ARG A 17 19.02 10.00 -6.42
CA ARG A 17 19.80 8.82 -6.01
C ARG A 17 19.20 7.51 -6.46
N CYS A 18 18.00 7.52 -7.01
CA CYS A 18 17.34 6.29 -7.47
C CYS A 18 18.03 5.78 -8.75
N ILE A 19 18.52 4.54 -8.70
CA ILE A 19 19.19 3.86 -9.80
C ILE A 19 18.36 2.71 -10.40
N GLU A 20 17.08 2.64 -10.10
CA GLU A 20 16.15 1.61 -10.59
C GLU A 20 16.50 0.16 -10.23
N CYS A 21 17.27 -0.05 -9.18
CA CYS A 21 17.71 -1.40 -8.78
C CYS A 21 16.59 -2.31 -8.28
N ASN A 22 15.37 -1.79 -8.05
CA ASN A 22 14.20 -2.51 -7.52
C ASN A 22 14.40 -3.18 -6.14
N ALA A 23 15.48 -2.87 -5.42
CA ALA A 23 15.71 -3.41 -4.08
C ALA A 23 14.57 -3.08 -3.11
N CYS A 24 14.00 -1.87 -3.20
CA CYS A 24 12.84 -1.46 -2.41
C CYS A 24 11.59 -2.29 -2.70
N VAL A 25 11.41 -2.73 -3.94
CA VAL A 25 10.30 -3.62 -4.35
C VAL A 25 10.48 -5.00 -3.75
N THR A 26 11.68 -5.57 -3.87
CA THR A 26 12.02 -6.89 -3.34
C THR A 26 11.94 -6.91 -1.81
N ALA A 27 12.46 -5.89 -1.15
CA ALA A 27 12.38 -5.76 0.30
C ALA A 27 10.93 -5.72 0.79
N CYS A 28 10.07 -4.97 0.11
CA CYS A 28 8.65 -4.90 0.42
C CYS A 28 7.96 -6.25 0.25
N LYS A 29 8.29 -6.97 -0.83
CA LYS A 29 7.72 -8.29 -1.09
C LYS A 29 8.11 -9.31 -0.02
N ASN A 30 9.38 -9.32 0.38
CA ASN A 30 9.87 -10.25 1.39
C ASN A 30 9.30 -9.95 2.77
N GLU A 31 9.33 -8.67 3.18
CA GLU A 31 8.88 -8.25 4.51
C GLU A 31 7.38 -8.47 4.73
N ASN A 32 6.57 -8.25 3.71
CA ASN A 32 5.11 -8.29 3.82
C ASN A 32 4.50 -9.54 3.17
N GLU A 33 5.31 -10.49 2.75
CA GLU A 33 4.85 -11.71 2.06
C GLU A 33 3.82 -11.41 0.95
N VAL A 34 4.13 -10.40 0.14
CA VAL A 34 3.21 -9.91 -0.89
C VAL A 34 2.94 -11.02 -1.91
N PRO A 35 1.67 -11.31 -2.22
CA PRO A 35 1.29 -12.36 -3.14
C PRO A 35 1.95 -12.26 -4.51
N TRP A 36 2.15 -13.40 -5.14
CA TRP A 36 2.70 -13.47 -6.49
C TRP A 36 1.83 -12.69 -7.49
N GLY A 37 2.50 -12.02 -8.42
CA GLY A 37 1.84 -11.27 -9.50
C GLY A 37 1.46 -9.83 -9.16
N ILE A 38 1.61 -9.39 -7.91
CA ILE A 38 1.37 -8.01 -7.52
C ILE A 38 2.57 -7.42 -6.79
N ASN A 39 2.65 -6.09 -6.77
CA ASN A 39 3.67 -5.34 -6.04
C ASN A 39 3.00 -4.19 -5.28
N ARG A 40 3.28 -4.09 -3.97
CA ARG A 40 2.82 -2.95 -3.15
C ARG A 40 3.63 -1.69 -3.40
N ARG A 41 4.86 -1.86 -3.88
CA ARG A 41 5.79 -0.78 -4.26
C ARG A 41 6.34 -1.05 -5.65
N ARG A 42 6.61 0.00 -6.39
CA ARG A 42 7.18 -0.07 -7.74
C ARG A 42 8.10 1.11 -8.01
N VAL A 43 9.01 0.94 -8.92
CA VAL A 43 9.86 2.01 -9.44
C VAL A 43 9.28 2.48 -10.77
N VAL A 44 9.12 3.78 -10.92
CA VAL A 44 8.58 4.40 -12.13
C VAL A 44 9.62 5.38 -12.68
N THR A 45 9.92 5.26 -13.97
CA THR A 45 10.84 6.14 -14.67
C THR A 45 10.06 7.28 -15.33
N ILE A 46 10.50 8.50 -15.07
CA ILE A 46 9.92 9.72 -15.65
C ILE A 46 10.86 10.21 -16.71
N GLY A 47 10.36 10.41 -17.92
CA GLY A 47 11.14 10.89 -19.05
C GLY A 47 12.15 9.89 -19.59
N ASP A 48 11.80 8.59 -19.60
CA ASP A 48 12.63 7.49 -20.09
C ASP A 48 13.30 7.82 -21.44
N GLY A 49 14.62 7.65 -21.50
CA GLY A 49 15.43 7.94 -22.66
C GLY A 49 15.62 9.42 -23.00
N LYS A 50 15.20 10.36 -22.15
CA LYS A 50 15.36 11.79 -22.36
C LYS A 50 16.36 12.42 -21.38
N PRO A 51 17.02 13.53 -21.77
CA PRO A 51 17.86 14.27 -20.84
C PRO A 51 17.05 14.70 -19.60
N GLY A 52 17.57 14.44 -18.42
CA GLY A 52 16.88 14.73 -17.16
C GLY A 52 15.97 13.62 -16.65
N GLU A 53 16.06 12.43 -17.25
CA GLU A 53 15.39 11.21 -16.73
C GLU A 53 15.59 11.05 -15.23
N ARG A 54 14.51 10.70 -14.53
CA ARG A 54 14.52 10.44 -13.09
C ARG A 54 13.62 9.25 -12.79
N SER A 55 14.00 8.52 -11.78
CA SER A 55 13.22 7.39 -11.29
C SER A 55 12.76 7.62 -9.87
N ILE A 56 11.55 7.20 -9.58
CA ILE A 56 10.95 7.33 -8.25
C ILE A 56 10.39 5.99 -7.78
N SER A 57 10.58 5.72 -6.50
CA SER A 57 9.97 4.58 -5.84
C SER A 57 8.59 4.99 -5.31
N VAL A 58 7.54 4.38 -5.84
CA VAL A 58 6.15 4.73 -5.56
C VAL A 58 5.44 3.62 -4.80
N ALA A 59 4.66 4.00 -3.79
CA ALA A 59 3.75 3.13 -3.07
C ALA A 59 2.48 3.92 -2.73
N CYS A 60 1.60 3.37 -1.89
CA CYS A 60 0.44 4.08 -1.40
C CYS A 60 0.83 5.41 -0.75
N MET A 61 0.12 6.47 -1.11
CA MET A 61 0.36 7.82 -0.56
C MET A 61 -0.28 8.01 0.81
N HIS A 62 -1.08 7.06 1.29
CA HIS A 62 -1.82 7.17 2.54
C HIS A 62 -2.50 8.54 2.67
N CYS A 63 -3.40 8.83 1.74
CA CYS A 63 -4.04 10.13 1.57
C CYS A 63 -4.80 10.56 2.81
N SER A 64 -4.83 11.88 3.06
CA SER A 64 -5.61 12.45 4.18
C SER A 64 -7.11 12.26 3.97
N ASP A 65 -7.54 12.47 2.72
CA ASP A 65 -8.90 12.22 2.26
C ASP A 65 -8.82 11.14 1.16
N ALA A 66 -8.84 9.89 1.61
CA ALA A 66 -8.54 8.75 0.76
C ALA A 66 -9.74 8.39 -0.12
N PRO A 67 -9.69 8.59 -1.45
CA PRO A 67 -10.80 8.24 -2.33
C PRO A 67 -11.13 6.75 -2.32
N CYS A 68 -10.14 5.89 -2.08
CA CYS A 68 -10.37 4.45 -1.94
C CYS A 68 -11.28 4.09 -0.75
N MET A 69 -11.19 4.84 0.35
CA MET A 69 -12.10 4.69 1.50
C MET A 69 -13.51 5.15 1.14
N ALA A 70 -13.63 6.29 0.46
CA ALA A 70 -14.91 6.90 0.12
C ALA A 70 -15.78 6.01 -0.80
N VAL A 71 -15.16 5.23 -1.68
CA VAL A 71 -15.89 4.42 -2.66
C VAL A 71 -16.11 2.96 -2.25
N CYS A 72 -15.56 2.53 -1.11
CA CYS A 72 -15.66 1.15 -0.69
C CYS A 72 -17.08 0.82 -0.21
N PRO A 73 -17.82 -0.12 -0.89
CA PRO A 73 -19.19 -0.42 -0.51
C PRO A 73 -19.33 -1.23 0.77
N VAL A 74 -18.25 -1.82 1.26
CA VAL A 74 -18.23 -2.68 2.45
C VAL A 74 -17.32 -2.13 3.57
N ASP A 75 -16.86 -0.90 3.44
CA ASP A 75 -16.13 -0.17 4.47
C ASP A 75 -14.90 -0.92 5.03
N VAL A 76 -14.09 -1.51 4.14
CA VAL A 76 -12.90 -2.27 4.58
C VAL A 76 -11.75 -1.38 5.03
N PHE A 77 -11.75 -0.11 4.68
CA PHE A 77 -10.65 0.81 4.98
C PHE A 77 -10.86 1.57 6.29
N TYR A 78 -9.77 1.81 6.97
CA TYR A 78 -9.73 2.68 8.14
C TYR A 78 -8.40 3.42 8.20
N GLN A 79 -8.35 4.52 8.94
CA GLN A 79 -7.16 5.34 9.05
C GLN A 79 -6.67 5.37 10.51
N THR A 80 -5.37 5.16 10.70
CA THR A 80 -4.74 5.24 12.00
C THR A 80 -4.50 6.69 12.44
N GLU A 81 -4.15 6.89 13.70
CA GLU A 81 -3.80 8.21 14.22
C GLU A 81 -2.58 8.83 13.51
N ASP A 82 -1.65 7.99 13.04
CA ASP A 82 -0.47 8.42 12.27
C ASP A 82 -0.79 8.71 10.80
N GLY A 83 -2.05 8.60 10.41
CA GLY A 83 -2.52 8.85 9.07
C GLY A 83 -2.29 7.71 8.07
N ILE A 84 -2.00 6.51 8.55
CA ILE A 84 -1.84 5.33 7.70
C ILE A 84 -3.22 4.81 7.33
N VAL A 85 -3.47 4.61 6.03
CA VAL A 85 -4.71 4.01 5.53
C VAL A 85 -4.51 2.49 5.45
N LEU A 86 -5.21 1.79 6.30
CA LEU A 86 -5.21 0.32 6.39
C LEU A 86 -6.52 -0.28 5.89
N HIS A 87 -6.59 -1.59 5.84
CA HIS A 87 -7.78 -2.30 5.37
C HIS A 87 -7.94 -3.66 6.05
N SER A 88 -9.17 -4.07 6.23
CA SER A 88 -9.55 -5.41 6.70
C SER A 88 -9.78 -6.31 5.49
N LYS A 89 -8.78 -7.11 5.16
CA LYS A 89 -8.78 -7.93 3.95
C LYS A 89 -9.92 -8.96 3.92
N ASP A 90 -10.31 -9.49 5.06
CA ASP A 90 -11.35 -10.50 5.17
C ASP A 90 -12.73 -10.00 4.70
N LEU A 91 -13.00 -8.71 4.91
CA LEU A 91 -14.25 -8.09 4.52
C LEU A 91 -14.31 -7.69 3.05
N CYS A 92 -13.18 -7.72 2.35
CA CYS A 92 -13.10 -7.32 0.96
C CYS A 92 -13.87 -8.27 0.05
N ILE A 93 -14.72 -7.72 -0.82
CA ILE A 93 -15.50 -8.48 -1.81
C ILE A 93 -14.88 -8.50 -3.21
N GLY A 94 -13.73 -7.84 -3.40
CA GLY A 94 -13.03 -7.83 -4.68
C GLY A 94 -13.70 -7.02 -5.79
N CYS A 95 -14.53 -6.03 -5.46
CA CYS A 95 -15.28 -5.26 -6.45
C CYS A 95 -14.43 -4.34 -7.34
N GLY A 96 -13.21 -3.95 -6.90
CA GLY A 96 -12.29 -3.14 -7.68
C GLY A 96 -12.56 -1.64 -7.68
N TYR A 97 -13.56 -1.12 -6.99
CA TYR A 97 -13.89 0.31 -6.97
C TYR A 97 -12.72 1.17 -6.46
N CYS A 98 -12.00 0.69 -5.46
CA CYS A 98 -10.82 1.37 -4.91
C CYS A 98 -9.69 1.51 -5.93
N PHE A 99 -9.54 0.55 -6.84
CA PHE A 99 -8.55 0.63 -7.93
C PHE A 99 -8.89 1.78 -8.87
N TYR A 100 -10.14 1.89 -9.29
CA TYR A 100 -10.57 2.96 -10.20
C TYR A 100 -10.57 4.34 -9.55
N ALA A 101 -10.80 4.42 -8.25
CA ALA A 101 -10.78 5.67 -7.51
C ALA A 101 -9.37 6.19 -7.21
N CYS A 102 -8.37 5.31 -7.18
CA CYS A 102 -6.99 5.69 -6.86
C CYS A 102 -6.29 6.29 -8.08
N PRO A 103 -5.82 7.57 -8.03
CA PRO A 103 -5.13 8.17 -9.16
C PRO A 103 -3.74 7.56 -9.43
N PHE A 104 -3.21 6.79 -8.48
CA PHE A 104 -1.89 6.16 -8.58
C PHE A 104 -1.96 4.66 -8.91
N GLY A 105 -3.14 4.08 -9.04
CA GLY A 105 -3.32 2.65 -9.33
C GLY A 105 -2.74 1.74 -8.26
N VAL A 106 -2.78 2.13 -6.99
CA VAL A 106 -2.15 1.41 -5.89
C VAL A 106 -2.88 0.12 -5.49
N PRO A 107 -4.20 0.10 -5.29
CA PRO A 107 -4.91 -1.12 -4.97
C PRO A 107 -4.75 -2.16 -6.06
N GLN A 108 -4.40 -3.38 -5.68
CA GLN A 108 -4.22 -4.50 -6.59
C GLN A 108 -5.00 -5.72 -6.09
N PHE A 109 -5.27 -6.64 -7.01
CA PHE A 109 -6.08 -7.83 -6.73
C PHE A 109 -5.33 -9.06 -7.23
N PRO A 110 -4.70 -9.85 -6.33
CA PRO A 110 -3.99 -11.06 -6.75
C PRO A 110 -4.95 -12.07 -7.37
N GLN A 111 -4.60 -12.60 -8.52
CA GLN A 111 -5.38 -13.59 -9.25
C GLN A 111 -4.99 -15.02 -8.90
N ALA A 112 -3.82 -15.19 -8.31
CA ALA A 112 -3.31 -16.47 -7.85
C ALA A 112 -3.01 -16.40 -6.35
N GLY A 113 -3.04 -17.54 -5.67
CA GLY A 113 -2.73 -17.63 -4.24
C GLY A 113 -3.72 -18.50 -3.50
N ASN A 114 -3.63 -18.48 -2.18
CA ASN A 114 -4.48 -19.27 -1.32
C ASN A 114 -5.95 -18.88 -1.44
N PHE A 115 -6.82 -19.88 -1.27
CA PHE A 115 -8.25 -19.65 -1.17
C PHE A 115 -8.52 -18.63 -0.04
N GLY A 116 -9.22 -17.56 -0.34
CA GLY A 116 -9.51 -16.50 0.62
C GLY A 116 -8.70 -15.21 0.44
N SER A 117 -7.51 -15.25 -0.17
CA SER A 117 -6.76 -14.04 -0.54
C SER A 117 -6.91 -13.65 -2.02
N ARG A 118 -7.26 -14.63 -2.85
CA ARG A 118 -7.46 -14.41 -4.29
C ARG A 118 -8.61 -13.43 -4.55
N GLY A 119 -8.32 -12.42 -5.37
CA GLY A 119 -9.31 -11.41 -5.74
C GLY A 119 -9.63 -10.39 -4.66
N LYS A 120 -9.02 -10.47 -3.48
CA LYS A 120 -9.15 -9.47 -2.42
C LYS A 120 -8.08 -8.39 -2.59
N MET A 121 -8.47 -7.15 -2.30
CA MET A 121 -7.58 -6.01 -2.45
C MET A 121 -6.32 -6.13 -1.58
N ASP A 122 -5.19 -5.80 -2.17
CA ASP A 122 -3.92 -5.65 -1.49
C ASP A 122 -3.27 -4.32 -1.85
N LYS A 123 -2.63 -3.69 -0.88
CA LYS A 123 -1.91 -2.43 -1.04
C LYS A 123 -0.86 -2.25 0.05
N CYS A 124 0.00 -1.24 -0.10
CA CYS A 124 0.94 -0.85 0.93
C CYS A 124 0.23 -0.52 2.25
N THR A 125 0.70 -1.14 3.33
CA THR A 125 0.22 -0.93 4.72
C THR A 125 1.19 -0.10 5.55
N PHE A 126 2.20 0.50 4.94
CA PHE A 126 3.29 1.18 5.63
C PHE A 126 4.09 0.26 6.59
N CYS A 127 4.10 -1.05 6.31
CA CYS A 127 4.61 -2.11 7.18
C CYS A 127 4.03 -2.08 8.60
N ALA A 128 2.80 -1.57 8.75
CA ALA A 128 2.13 -1.52 10.03
C ALA A 128 1.86 -2.94 10.55
N GLY A 129 2.20 -3.18 11.80
CA GLY A 129 2.11 -4.48 12.42
C GLY A 129 3.30 -5.42 12.15
N GLY A 130 4.36 -4.92 11.46
CA GLY A 130 5.56 -5.72 11.17
C GLY A 130 5.33 -6.90 10.25
N PRO A 131 6.29 -7.83 10.15
CA PRO A 131 6.12 -9.11 9.47
C PRO A 131 4.97 -9.91 10.08
N GLU A 132 4.30 -10.72 9.28
CA GLU A 132 3.16 -11.50 9.77
C GLU A 132 3.55 -12.48 10.89
N GLU A 133 4.79 -12.91 10.92
CA GLU A 133 5.34 -13.79 11.93
C GLU A 133 5.70 -13.07 13.24
N ASP A 134 5.92 -11.77 13.19
CA ASP A 134 6.24 -10.96 14.37
C ASP A 134 4.97 -10.25 14.86
N ASN A 135 3.98 -11.03 15.17
CA ASN A 135 2.75 -10.55 15.77
C ASN A 135 2.95 -10.30 17.26
N SER A 136 3.61 -9.21 17.62
CA SER A 136 3.37 -8.72 18.98
C SER A 136 1.86 -8.44 19.06
N ALA A 137 1.16 -9.14 19.92
CA ALA A 137 -0.30 -9.10 20.01
C ALA A 137 -0.84 -7.66 20.16
N ALA A 138 -0.06 -6.77 20.72
CA ALA A 138 -0.42 -5.37 20.91
C ALA A 138 -0.44 -4.56 19.61
N GLU A 139 0.53 -4.76 18.72
CA GLU A 139 0.59 -4.05 17.43
C GLU A 139 -0.39 -4.62 16.42
N PHE A 140 -0.54 -5.94 16.42
CA PHE A 140 -1.52 -6.62 15.60
C PHE A 140 -2.96 -6.15 15.92
N THR A 141 -3.28 -6.05 17.21
CA THR A 141 -4.58 -5.54 17.66
C THR A 141 -4.74 -4.05 17.37
N LYS A 142 -3.67 -3.26 17.53
CA LYS A 142 -3.71 -1.81 17.31
C LYS A 142 -4.04 -1.45 15.86
N TYR A 143 -3.53 -2.20 14.88
CA TYR A 143 -3.69 -1.87 13.47
C TYR A 143 -4.64 -2.81 12.72
N GLY A 144 -5.31 -3.70 13.40
CA GLY A 144 -6.36 -4.56 12.84
C GLY A 144 -5.88 -5.38 11.64
N ARG A 145 -4.71 -5.95 11.75
CA ARG A 145 -4.12 -6.73 10.66
C ARG A 145 -4.76 -8.12 10.60
N ASN A 146 -5.38 -8.47 9.51
CA ASN A 146 -5.91 -9.80 9.19
C ASN A 146 -5.23 -10.35 7.95
#